data_7c983af42b87084af44c5c2af596fed2
#
_entry.id   7c983af42b87084af44c5c2af596fed2
#
_cell.length_a   1.000
_cell.length_b   1.000
_cell.length_c   1.000
_cell.angle_alpha   90.00
_cell.angle_beta   90.00
_cell.angle_gamma   90.00
#
_symmetry.space_group_name_H-M   'P 1'
#
loop_
_entity.id
_entity.type
_entity.pdbx_description
1 polymer ?
#
loop_
_entity_poly.entity_id
_entity_poly.type
_entity_poly.pdbx_seq_one_letter_code
_entity_poly.pdbx_strand_id
1 'polypeptide(L)'
;MAGSTLAPGTVELLWSQIYTWTHEEWSPVDDSDEARAAIASEARELDLDRTAVALVDGEPAAVAFVFDDPGASTVCAESVRRDTPDADEALTRAVAWVVRDAHGRSEHRLAFDGHEYDPHFGPLARRLCLEGARLSLLEIPVPESH
;
A
#
# COMPACT_ATOMS: atom_id res chain seq x y z
N MET A 1 7.10 13.11 -1.09
CA MET A 1 8.59 12.94 -1.04
C MET A 1 8.95 11.48 -1.15
N ALA A 2 10.17 11.15 -1.54
CA ALA A 2 10.64 9.76 -1.55
C ALA A 2 10.77 9.20 -0.12
N GLY A 3 10.47 7.91 0.04
CA GLY A 3 10.57 7.23 1.33
C GLY A 3 11.98 7.22 1.91
N SER A 4 12.99 7.12 1.03
CA SER A 4 14.41 7.17 1.41
C SER A 4 14.85 8.49 2.06
N THR A 5 14.06 9.56 1.96
CA THR A 5 14.33 10.85 2.61
C THR A 5 13.84 10.93 4.05
N LEU A 6 13.07 9.93 4.49
CA LEU A 6 12.60 9.83 5.87
C LEU A 6 13.66 9.20 6.77
N ALA A 7 13.45 9.29 8.07
CA ALA A 7 14.32 8.60 9.03
C ALA A 7 14.30 7.07 8.77
N PRO A 8 15.45 6.39 8.92
CA PRO A 8 15.51 4.93 8.74
C PRO A 8 14.45 4.21 9.56
N GLY A 9 13.80 3.22 8.95
CA GLY A 9 12.74 2.43 9.57
C GLY A 9 11.34 3.06 9.55
N THR A 10 11.20 4.33 9.15
CA THR A 10 9.88 4.99 9.11
C THR A 10 8.96 4.35 8.09
N VAL A 11 9.46 4.03 6.89
CA VAL A 11 8.63 3.44 5.82
C VAL A 11 8.18 2.04 6.20
N GLU A 12 9.03 1.26 6.84
CA GLU A 12 8.71 -0.08 7.32
C GLU A 12 7.64 -0.05 8.43
N LEU A 13 7.68 0.94 9.31
CA LEU A 13 6.64 1.15 10.31
C LEU A 13 5.31 1.54 9.66
N LEU A 14 5.34 2.42 8.66
CA LEU A 14 4.14 2.80 7.90
C LEU A 14 3.56 1.61 7.14
N TRP A 15 4.40 0.76 6.54
CA TRP A 15 3.96 -0.49 5.91
C TRP A 15 3.21 -1.37 6.90
N SER A 16 3.81 -1.67 8.04
CA SER A 16 3.20 -2.51 9.07
C SER A 16 1.88 -1.92 9.58
N GLN A 17 1.82 -0.62 9.80
CA GLN A 17 0.62 0.07 10.27
C GLN A 17 -0.50 -0.01 9.23
N ILE A 18 -0.22 0.33 7.97
CA ILE A 18 -1.22 0.34 6.90
C ILE A 18 -1.68 -1.09 6.61
N TYR A 19 -0.76 -2.04 6.52
CA TYR A 19 -1.08 -3.46 6.33
C TYR A 19 -2.05 -3.96 7.40
N THR A 20 -1.77 -3.67 8.66
CA THR A 20 -2.60 -4.12 9.79
C THR A 20 -4.01 -3.58 9.70
N TRP A 21 -4.21 -2.27 9.55
CA TRP A 21 -5.55 -1.71 9.57
C TRP A 21 -6.35 -1.98 8.29
N THR A 22 -5.71 -2.11 7.13
CA THR A 22 -6.41 -2.46 5.87
C THR A 22 -6.91 -3.90 5.87
N HIS A 23 -6.27 -4.80 6.62
CA HIS A 23 -6.66 -6.20 6.74
C HIS A 23 -7.62 -6.48 7.91
N GLU A 24 -7.89 -5.51 8.77
CA GLU A 24 -8.62 -5.70 10.03
C GLU A 24 -10.00 -6.35 9.85
N GLU A 25 -10.72 -6.02 8.78
CA GLU A 25 -12.10 -6.49 8.58
C GLU A 25 -12.21 -7.84 7.87
N TRP A 26 -11.22 -8.21 7.02
CA TRP A 26 -11.35 -9.39 6.17
C TRP A 26 -10.26 -10.44 6.36
N SER A 27 -9.12 -10.09 6.87
CA SER A 27 -7.99 -10.99 7.19
C SER A 27 -7.15 -10.40 8.31
N PRO A 28 -7.69 -10.31 9.55
CA PRO A 28 -6.99 -9.70 10.67
C PRO A 28 -5.60 -10.29 10.87
N VAL A 29 -4.62 -9.41 11.04
CA VAL A 29 -3.24 -9.83 11.33
C VAL A 29 -3.18 -10.41 12.74
N ASP A 30 -2.63 -11.61 12.84
CA ASP A 30 -2.34 -12.22 14.14
C ASP A 30 -1.29 -11.37 14.89
N ASP A 31 -1.49 -11.19 16.19
CA ASP A 31 -0.57 -10.45 17.07
C ASP A 31 0.64 -11.27 17.52
N SER A 32 1.00 -12.32 16.78
CA SER A 32 2.19 -13.13 17.03
C SER A 32 3.47 -12.47 16.53
N ASP A 33 4.60 -12.85 17.13
CA ASP A 33 5.93 -12.41 16.66
C ASP A 33 6.22 -12.89 15.24
N GLU A 34 5.69 -14.06 14.87
CA GLU A 34 5.83 -14.65 13.54
C GLU A 34 5.11 -13.81 12.48
N ALA A 35 3.87 -13.40 12.75
CA ALA A 35 3.11 -12.53 11.83
C ALA A 35 3.79 -11.16 11.68
N ARG A 36 4.24 -10.57 12.78
CA ARG A 36 5.01 -9.31 12.75
C ARG A 36 6.29 -9.42 11.95
N ALA A 37 7.03 -10.52 12.10
CA ALA A 37 8.25 -10.78 11.35
C ALA A 37 7.99 -10.97 9.85
N ALA A 38 6.90 -11.62 9.48
CA ALA A 38 6.49 -11.78 8.07
C ALA A 38 6.22 -10.42 7.41
N ILE A 39 5.41 -9.56 8.04
CA ILE A 39 5.11 -8.22 7.54
C ILE A 39 6.39 -7.36 7.44
N ALA A 40 7.27 -7.43 8.44
CA ALA A 40 8.54 -6.72 8.40
C ALA A 40 9.49 -7.26 7.31
N SER A 41 9.38 -8.54 6.96
CA SER A 41 10.15 -9.13 5.85
C SER A 41 9.71 -8.56 4.50
N GLU A 42 8.40 -8.44 4.27
CA GLU A 42 7.86 -7.81 3.05
C GLU A 42 8.32 -6.34 2.94
N ALA A 43 8.32 -5.61 4.03
CA ALA A 43 8.76 -4.22 4.04
C ALA A 43 10.20 -4.02 3.56
N ARG A 44 11.06 -5.03 3.69
CA ARG A 44 12.45 -4.97 3.20
C ARG A 44 12.58 -5.08 1.69
N GLU A 45 11.53 -5.51 1.01
CA GLU A 45 11.49 -5.62 -0.45
C GLU A 45 11.06 -4.31 -1.12
N LEU A 46 10.68 -3.30 -0.32
CA LEU A 46 10.27 -1.99 -0.81
C LEU A 46 11.43 -1.23 -1.44
N ASP A 47 11.20 -0.65 -2.61
CA ASP A 47 12.08 0.36 -3.19
C ASP A 47 11.80 1.72 -2.52
N LEU A 48 12.63 2.08 -1.55
CA LEU A 48 12.46 3.30 -0.75
C LEU A 48 12.65 4.58 -1.57
N ASP A 49 13.46 4.54 -2.61
CA ASP A 49 13.68 5.69 -3.50
C ASP A 49 12.46 5.97 -4.38
N ARG A 50 11.68 4.95 -4.65
CA ARG A 50 10.47 5.02 -5.47
C ARG A 50 9.18 5.08 -4.66
N THR A 51 9.22 4.66 -3.41
CA THR A 51 8.09 4.78 -2.48
C THR A 51 7.83 6.26 -2.18
N ALA A 52 6.57 6.68 -2.30
CA ALA A 52 6.17 8.07 -2.06
C ALA A 52 5.39 8.21 -0.76
N VAL A 53 5.78 9.18 0.06
CA VAL A 53 5.06 9.56 1.27
C VAL A 53 4.51 10.99 1.12
N ALA A 54 3.21 11.13 1.29
CA ALA A 54 2.55 12.43 1.35
C ALA A 54 2.38 12.86 2.81
N LEU A 55 2.78 14.10 3.08
CA LEU A 55 2.65 14.71 4.40
C LEU A 55 1.48 15.69 4.42
N VAL A 56 0.80 15.75 5.57
CA VAL A 56 -0.15 16.80 5.94
C VAL A 56 0.33 17.36 7.28
N ASP A 57 0.52 18.67 7.36
CA ASP A 57 1.05 19.37 8.54
C ASP A 57 2.39 18.78 9.07
N GLY A 58 3.21 18.25 8.17
CA GLY A 58 4.50 17.66 8.49
C GLY A 58 4.48 16.19 8.90
N GLU A 59 3.30 15.60 9.05
CA GLU A 59 3.11 14.19 9.44
C GLU A 59 2.72 13.32 8.23
N PRO A 60 3.18 12.05 8.16
CA PRO A 60 2.75 11.11 7.13
C PRO A 60 1.23 10.93 7.14
N ALA A 61 0.60 11.12 5.98
CA ALA A 61 -0.85 11.00 5.81
C ALA A 61 -1.23 9.88 4.83
N ALA A 62 -0.43 9.66 3.78
CA ALA A 62 -0.63 8.59 2.83
C ALA A 62 0.70 8.12 2.26
N VAL A 63 0.75 6.86 1.83
CA VAL A 63 1.94 6.25 1.23
C VAL A 63 1.54 5.50 -0.04
N ALA A 64 2.38 5.59 -1.06
CA ALA A 64 2.37 4.72 -2.22
C ALA A 64 3.68 3.92 -2.20
N PHE A 65 3.59 2.72 -1.69
CA PHE A 65 4.70 1.77 -1.60
C PHE A 65 5.00 1.18 -2.98
N VAL A 66 6.27 1.02 -3.31
CA VAL A 66 6.69 0.46 -4.59
C VAL A 66 7.58 -0.76 -4.36
N PHE A 67 7.22 -1.85 -5.02
CA PHE A 67 8.03 -3.06 -5.14
C PHE A 67 8.55 -3.13 -6.57
N ASP A 68 9.86 -3.39 -6.71
CA ASP A 68 10.50 -3.54 -8.02
C ASP A 68 10.32 -4.97 -8.54
N ASP A 69 9.17 -5.22 -9.17
CA ASP A 69 8.83 -6.53 -9.73
C ASP A 69 9.20 -6.64 -11.21
N PRO A 70 9.59 -7.82 -11.70
CA PRO A 70 9.88 -8.04 -13.11
C PRO A 70 8.68 -7.71 -14.01
N GLY A 71 8.89 -6.85 -14.99
CA GLY A 71 7.91 -6.50 -16.02
C GLY A 71 7.04 -5.29 -15.73
N ALA A 72 6.67 -5.06 -14.48
CA ALA A 72 5.99 -3.85 -14.01
C ALA A 72 6.13 -3.74 -12.49
N SER A 73 6.55 -2.58 -12.01
CA SER A 73 6.60 -2.35 -10.57
C SER A 73 5.21 -2.42 -9.96
N THR A 74 5.11 -3.04 -8.79
CA THR A 74 3.86 -3.13 -8.03
C THR A 74 3.74 -1.97 -7.06
N VAL A 75 2.58 -1.33 -7.03
CA VAL A 75 2.26 -0.19 -6.17
C VAL A 75 1.13 -0.57 -5.22
N CYS A 76 1.39 -0.52 -3.92
CA CYS A 76 0.38 -0.61 -2.86
C CYS A 76 0.23 0.78 -2.24
N ALA A 77 -0.98 1.34 -2.25
CA ALA A 77 -1.18 2.71 -1.82
C ALA A 77 -2.41 2.86 -0.93
N GLU A 78 -2.24 3.49 0.23
CA GLU A 78 -3.34 3.79 1.14
C GLU A 78 -2.97 4.94 2.11
N SER A 79 -3.97 5.46 2.81
CA SER A 79 -3.76 6.40 3.91
C SER A 79 -3.12 5.71 5.12
N VAL A 80 -2.46 6.49 5.96
CA VAL A 80 -1.77 5.95 7.15
C VAL A 80 -2.77 5.37 8.16
N ARG A 81 -3.98 5.94 8.22
CA ARG A 81 -5.09 5.47 9.06
C ARG A 81 -6.41 5.67 8.34
N ARG A 82 -7.42 4.89 8.71
CA ARG A 82 -8.79 5.00 8.17
C ARG A 82 -9.37 6.41 8.31
N ASP A 83 -9.10 7.09 9.40
CA ASP A 83 -9.60 8.42 9.75
C ASP A 83 -8.61 9.55 9.47
N THR A 84 -7.61 9.31 8.62
CA THR A 84 -6.63 10.33 8.25
C THR A 84 -7.34 11.55 7.63
N PRO A 85 -7.12 12.76 8.16
CA PRO A 85 -7.64 13.98 7.54
C PRO A 85 -7.05 14.17 6.14
N ASP A 86 -7.89 14.66 5.20
CA ASP A 86 -7.48 14.92 3.81
C ASP A 86 -6.82 13.72 3.10
N ALA A 87 -7.20 12.49 3.52
CA ALA A 87 -6.60 11.24 3.05
C ALA A 87 -6.66 11.11 1.52
N ASP A 88 -7.79 11.45 0.89
CA ASP A 88 -7.97 11.33 -0.56
C ASP A 88 -7.00 12.24 -1.33
N GLU A 89 -6.78 13.47 -0.85
CA GLU A 89 -5.82 14.38 -1.46
C GLU A 89 -4.38 13.93 -1.23
N ALA A 90 -4.05 13.52 -0.01
CA ALA A 90 -2.72 13.02 0.33
C ALA A 90 -2.38 11.76 -0.50
N LEU A 91 -3.30 10.81 -0.61
CA LEU A 91 -3.12 9.60 -1.39
C LEU A 91 -2.96 9.91 -2.90
N THR A 92 -3.79 10.82 -3.42
CA THR A 92 -3.67 11.27 -4.81
C THR A 92 -2.28 11.87 -5.07
N ARG A 93 -1.74 12.67 -4.15
CA ARG A 93 -0.39 13.24 -4.26
C ARG A 93 0.70 12.16 -4.24
N ALA A 94 0.60 11.18 -3.34
CA ALA A 94 1.56 10.08 -3.26
C ALA A 94 1.58 9.26 -4.56
N VAL A 95 0.42 8.83 -5.06
CA VAL A 95 0.29 8.08 -6.30
C VAL A 95 0.77 8.90 -7.51
N ALA A 96 0.40 10.16 -7.60
CA ALA A 96 0.86 11.04 -8.69
C ALA A 96 2.39 11.21 -8.69
N TRP A 97 3.02 11.19 -7.53
CA TRP A 97 4.48 11.22 -7.44
C TRP A 97 5.11 9.95 -8.03
N VAL A 98 4.60 8.76 -7.66
CA VAL A 98 5.07 7.46 -8.19
C VAL A 98 4.89 7.38 -9.71
N VAL A 99 3.74 7.82 -10.21
CA VAL A 99 3.47 7.83 -11.67
C VAL A 99 4.45 8.74 -12.41
N ARG A 100 4.77 9.91 -11.87
CA ARG A 100 5.77 10.80 -12.47
C ARG A 100 7.18 10.22 -12.42
N ASP A 101 7.56 9.57 -11.32
CA ASP A 101 8.85 8.88 -11.19
C ASP A 101 8.97 7.76 -12.23
N ALA A 102 7.96 6.91 -12.36
CA ALA A 102 7.91 5.85 -13.36
C ALA A 102 8.04 6.39 -14.79
N HIS A 103 7.31 7.48 -15.10
CA HIS A 103 7.43 8.14 -16.40
C HIS A 103 8.86 8.65 -16.65
N GLY A 104 9.48 9.28 -15.66
CA GLY A 104 10.88 9.74 -15.74
C GLY A 104 11.89 8.62 -15.97
N ARG A 105 11.59 7.42 -15.51
CA ARG A 105 12.39 6.19 -15.71
C ARG A 105 12.04 5.45 -17.02
N SER A 106 11.14 5.98 -17.81
CA SER A 106 10.62 5.32 -19.04
C SER A 106 9.93 3.98 -18.76
N GLU A 107 9.37 3.81 -17.57
CA GLU A 107 8.54 2.69 -17.21
C GLU A 107 7.12 2.91 -17.75
N HIS A 108 6.63 2.00 -18.58
CA HIS A 108 5.36 2.16 -19.28
C HIS A 108 4.17 1.52 -18.58
N ARG A 109 4.40 0.77 -17.52
CA ARG A 109 3.36 0.05 -16.78
C ARG A 109 3.66 0.04 -15.30
N LEU A 110 2.62 0.34 -14.51
CA LEU A 110 2.58 0.10 -13.07
C LEU A 110 1.43 -0.86 -12.80
N ALA A 111 1.66 -1.84 -11.95
CA ALA A 111 0.61 -2.69 -11.41
C ALA A 111 0.19 -2.15 -10.04
N PHE A 112 -1.11 -1.93 -9.83
CA PHE A 112 -1.63 -1.52 -8.54
C PHE A 112 -2.21 -2.75 -7.83
N ASP A 113 -1.77 -3.00 -6.62
CA ASP A 113 -2.30 -4.02 -5.73
C ASP A 113 -2.99 -3.35 -4.55
N GLY A 114 -4.26 -3.66 -4.34
CA GLY A 114 -5.07 -3.10 -3.29
C GLY A 114 -6.49 -3.65 -3.32
N HIS A 115 -7.23 -3.39 -2.26
CA HIS A 115 -8.57 -3.90 -2.11
C HIS A 115 -9.60 -2.86 -2.59
N GLU A 116 -10.60 -3.29 -3.37
CA GLU A 116 -11.61 -2.37 -3.90
C GLU A 116 -12.46 -1.69 -2.82
N TYR A 117 -12.49 -2.27 -1.62
CA TYR A 117 -13.17 -1.74 -0.43
C TYR A 117 -12.26 -0.93 0.49
N ASP A 118 -10.97 -0.79 0.16
CA ASP A 118 -10.09 0.10 0.91
C ASP A 118 -10.66 1.52 0.86
N PRO A 119 -10.80 2.20 2.01
CA PRO A 119 -11.61 3.41 2.11
C PRO A 119 -11.14 4.56 1.22
N HIS A 120 -9.83 4.65 0.98
CA HIS A 120 -9.24 5.73 0.20
C HIS A 120 -8.69 5.24 -1.14
N PHE A 121 -7.98 4.09 -1.15
CA PHE A 121 -7.48 3.51 -2.40
C PHE A 121 -8.60 3.06 -3.34
N GLY A 122 -9.65 2.42 -2.84
CA GLY A 122 -10.75 1.94 -3.66
C GLY A 122 -11.40 3.05 -4.51
N PRO A 123 -11.82 4.19 -3.92
CA PRO A 123 -12.29 5.34 -4.68
C PRO A 123 -11.27 5.91 -5.67
N LEU A 124 -9.98 5.98 -5.30
CA LEU A 124 -8.92 6.43 -6.19
C LEU A 124 -8.76 5.50 -7.40
N ALA A 125 -8.72 4.19 -7.17
CA ALA A 125 -8.61 3.18 -8.22
C ALA A 125 -9.75 3.29 -9.25
N ARG A 126 -10.97 3.54 -8.78
CA ARG A 126 -12.11 3.77 -9.68
C ARG A 126 -11.96 5.06 -10.50
N ARG A 127 -11.45 6.14 -9.91
CA ARG A 127 -11.19 7.41 -10.64
C ARG A 127 -10.09 7.27 -11.69
N LEU A 128 -9.08 6.44 -11.42
CA LEU A 128 -7.98 6.16 -12.35
C LEU A 128 -8.37 5.19 -13.47
N CYS A 129 -9.59 4.63 -13.43
CA CYS A 129 -10.07 3.64 -14.40
C CYS A 129 -9.06 2.49 -14.60
N LEU A 130 -8.50 1.98 -13.51
CA LEU A 130 -7.53 0.89 -13.56
C LEU A 130 -8.15 -0.36 -14.19
N GLU A 131 -7.50 -0.89 -15.21
CA GLU A 131 -7.85 -2.16 -15.82
C GLU A 131 -7.12 -3.29 -15.07
N GLY A 132 -7.80 -4.40 -14.79
CA GLY A 132 -7.13 -5.49 -14.13
C GLY A 132 -8.00 -6.70 -13.81
N ALA A 133 -7.35 -7.76 -13.37
CA ALA A 133 -7.99 -8.94 -12.84
C ALA A 133 -8.51 -8.66 -11.42
N ARG A 134 -9.72 -9.12 -11.13
CA ARG A 134 -10.25 -9.15 -9.77
C ARG A 134 -9.98 -10.52 -9.16
N LEU A 135 -9.39 -10.53 -7.97
CA LEU A 135 -9.31 -11.73 -7.14
C LEU A 135 -10.48 -11.72 -6.17
N SER A 136 -11.24 -12.83 -6.15
CA SER A 136 -12.27 -13.04 -5.14
C SER A 136 -11.76 -14.05 -4.12
N LEU A 137 -11.69 -13.67 -2.86
CA LEU A 137 -11.44 -14.60 -1.78
C LEU A 137 -12.74 -15.31 -1.42
N LEU A 138 -12.74 -16.63 -1.51
CA LEU A 138 -13.88 -17.48 -1.13
C LEU A 138 -13.53 -18.15 0.20
N GLU A 139 -14.35 -17.95 1.21
CA GLU A 139 -14.28 -18.69 2.45
C GLU A 139 -15.01 -20.04 2.24
N ILE A 140 -14.27 -21.14 2.35
CA ILE A 140 -14.84 -22.48 2.27
C ILE A 140 -14.87 -23.06 3.68
N PRO A 141 -16.06 -23.28 4.28
CA PRO A 141 -16.15 -23.94 5.57
C PRO A 141 -15.55 -25.34 5.51
N VAL A 142 -14.58 -25.63 6.35
CA VAL A 142 -14.07 -27.00 6.52
C VAL A 142 -14.98 -27.71 7.52
N PRO A 143 -15.61 -28.85 7.16
CA PRO A 143 -16.42 -29.60 8.09
C PRO A 143 -15.57 -30.03 9.29
N GLU A 144 -16.06 -29.80 10.49
CA GLU A 144 -15.44 -30.34 11.70
C GLU A 144 -15.38 -31.88 11.59
N SER A 145 -14.16 -32.43 11.70
CA SER A 145 -13.96 -33.87 11.78
C SER A 145 -14.50 -34.35 13.13
N HIS A 146 -15.57 -35.13 13.10
CA HIS A 146 -16.12 -35.83 14.26
C HIS A 146 -15.30 -37.06 14.62
#